data_52209673bd7d96c9e754e23e0988daa4
#
_entry.id   52209673bd7d96c9e754e23e0988daa4
#
_cell.length_a   1.000
_cell.length_b   1.000
_cell.length_c   1.000
_cell.angle_alpha   90.00
_cell.angle_beta   90.00
_cell.angle_gamma   90.00
#
_symmetry.space_group_name_H-M   'P 1'
#
loop_
_entity.id
_entity.type
_entity.pdbx_description
1 polymer ?
#
loop_
_entity_poly.entity_id
_entity_poly.type
_entity_poly.pdbx_seq_one_letter_code
_entity_poly.pdbx_strand_id
1 'polypeptide(L)'
;EAKGIQATIKLGEIEKTVDLSSADIIVANDGVIVGKYTYSLSDSGKSKLQAATGSNYQLTTEALDKVSGSITITPAGAIATGKDAHFEYDGKTKASEAKGIQAILTIDGTEKNIDLTSGDIVVADDGVDAGQYGYKLSDTGKAKLQSVAGNDHQLTADDLAKVTGIITITPAVATAASNDVSFEYD
;
A
#
# COMPACT_ATOMS: atom_id res chain seq x y z
N GLU A 1 -10.51 14.33 12.84
CA GLU A 1 -11.95 14.64 12.94
C GLU A 1 -12.74 13.73 11.98
N ALA A 2 -13.48 12.77 12.53
CA ALA A 2 -14.40 11.96 11.73
C ALA A 2 -15.65 12.81 11.38
N LYS A 3 -16.08 12.72 10.13
CA LYS A 3 -17.31 13.37 9.65
C LYS A 3 -18.42 12.31 9.51
N GLY A 4 -19.68 12.75 9.66
CA GLY A 4 -20.83 11.88 9.45
C GLY A 4 -21.16 10.95 10.62
N ILE A 5 -20.69 11.26 11.83
CA ILE A 5 -21.09 10.54 13.04
C ILE A 5 -22.54 10.91 13.34
N GLN A 6 -23.40 9.90 13.50
CA GLN A 6 -24.82 10.09 13.72
C GLN A 6 -25.31 9.18 14.84
N ALA A 7 -26.29 9.65 15.56
CA ALA A 7 -27.07 8.83 16.49
C ALA A 7 -28.55 8.82 16.04
N THR A 8 -29.20 7.70 16.17
CA THR A 8 -30.63 7.56 15.91
C THR A 8 -31.39 7.47 17.21
N ILE A 9 -32.41 8.31 17.38
CA ILE A 9 -33.37 8.25 18.50
C ILE A 9 -34.73 7.77 17.98
N LYS A 10 -35.38 6.95 18.76
CA LYS A 10 -36.70 6.41 18.44
C LYS A 10 -37.74 7.08 19.32
N LEU A 11 -38.73 7.73 18.72
CA LEU A 11 -39.78 8.48 19.37
C LEU A 11 -41.13 7.81 19.01
N GLY A 12 -41.49 6.77 19.77
CA GLY A 12 -42.59 5.91 19.38
C GLY A 12 -42.26 5.11 18.12
N GLU A 13 -42.98 5.35 17.03
CA GLU A 13 -42.73 4.73 15.72
C GLU A 13 -41.84 5.59 14.77
N ILE A 14 -41.46 6.79 15.23
CA ILE A 14 -40.66 7.73 14.42
C ILE A 14 -39.20 7.57 14.80
N GLU A 15 -38.37 7.39 13.80
CA GLU A 15 -36.89 7.45 13.93
C GLU A 15 -36.38 8.81 13.50
N LYS A 16 -35.51 9.40 14.32
CA LYS A 16 -34.86 10.68 14.04
C LYS A 16 -33.36 10.53 14.15
N THR A 17 -32.65 10.92 13.11
CA THR A 17 -31.20 10.93 13.09
C THR A 17 -30.67 12.28 13.57
N VAL A 18 -29.66 12.28 14.40
CA VAL A 18 -28.98 13.46 14.97
C VAL A 18 -27.50 13.38 14.61
N ASP A 19 -27.02 14.40 13.90
CA ASP A 19 -25.59 14.52 13.57
C ASP A 19 -24.81 14.88 14.85
N LEU A 20 -23.71 14.17 15.08
CA LEU A 20 -22.79 14.40 16.18
C LEU A 20 -21.49 15.00 15.66
N SER A 21 -20.98 16.00 16.38
CA SER A 21 -19.67 16.58 16.17
C SER A 21 -18.62 15.94 17.07
N SER A 22 -17.36 16.29 16.89
CA SER A 22 -16.27 15.86 17.79
C SER A 22 -16.48 16.30 19.25
N ALA A 23 -17.17 17.41 19.50
CA ALA A 23 -17.52 17.86 20.85
C ALA A 23 -18.61 17.00 21.52
N ASP A 24 -19.43 16.30 20.72
CA ASP A 24 -20.56 15.51 21.20
C ASP A 24 -20.17 14.08 21.58
N ILE A 25 -18.92 13.69 21.35
CA ILE A 25 -18.41 12.33 21.60
C ILE A 25 -17.11 12.34 22.40
N ILE A 26 -16.86 11.24 23.09
CA ILE A 26 -15.58 10.91 23.72
C ILE A 26 -15.03 9.67 23.01
N VAL A 27 -13.86 9.76 22.38
CA VAL A 27 -13.21 8.67 21.72
C VAL A 27 -12.16 8.06 22.65
N ALA A 28 -12.28 6.75 22.91
CA ALA A 28 -11.27 6.05 23.69
C ALA A 28 -9.98 5.93 22.85
N ASN A 29 -8.83 6.34 23.44
CA ASN A 29 -7.52 6.33 22.79
C ASN A 29 -7.53 7.08 21.44
N ASP A 30 -8.11 8.29 21.41
CA ASP A 30 -8.20 9.13 20.22
C ASP A 30 -6.84 9.27 19.53
N GLY A 31 -6.78 8.97 18.24
CA GLY A 31 -5.54 8.93 17.47
C GLY A 31 -5.79 9.11 15.97
N VAL A 32 -4.69 9.18 15.22
CA VAL A 32 -4.70 9.41 13.76
C VAL A 32 -4.21 8.21 12.96
N ILE A 33 -3.79 7.14 13.64
CA ILE A 33 -3.30 5.92 12.98
C ILE A 33 -4.43 5.01 12.55
N VAL A 34 -4.15 4.14 11.59
CA VAL A 34 -5.08 3.11 11.12
C VAL A 34 -5.57 2.25 12.27
N GLY A 35 -6.88 2.06 12.36
CA GLY A 35 -7.47 1.27 13.43
C GLY A 35 -8.95 1.55 13.66
N LYS A 36 -9.51 0.84 14.63
CA LYS A 36 -10.89 0.98 15.07
C LYS A 36 -10.94 1.63 16.44
N TYR A 37 -11.59 2.77 16.54
CA TYR A 37 -11.74 3.59 17.73
C TYR A 37 -13.18 3.57 18.20
N THR A 38 -13.43 3.22 19.45
CA THR A 38 -14.77 3.27 20.02
C THR A 38 -15.05 4.66 20.58
N TYR A 39 -16.29 5.10 20.49
CA TYR A 39 -16.74 6.34 21.11
C TYR A 39 -17.99 6.14 21.95
N SER A 40 -18.20 7.01 22.92
CA SER A 40 -19.42 7.20 23.67
C SER A 40 -19.84 8.68 23.58
N LEU A 41 -21.04 9.01 24.08
CA LEU A 41 -21.47 10.40 24.14
C LEU A 41 -20.72 11.18 25.22
N SER A 42 -20.35 12.41 24.89
CA SER A 42 -19.99 13.44 25.89
C SER A 42 -21.26 14.01 26.54
N ASP A 43 -21.10 14.85 27.57
CA ASP A 43 -22.23 15.58 28.17
C ASP A 43 -22.92 16.50 27.16
N SER A 44 -22.17 17.10 26.23
CA SER A 44 -22.70 17.87 25.10
C SER A 44 -23.57 17.00 24.20
N GLY A 45 -23.07 15.81 23.81
CA GLY A 45 -23.81 14.87 22.99
C GLY A 45 -25.08 14.36 23.65
N LYS A 46 -25.01 14.04 24.94
CA LYS A 46 -26.20 13.63 25.72
C LYS A 46 -27.26 14.74 25.74
N SER A 47 -26.84 15.98 25.99
CA SER A 47 -27.73 17.17 25.98
C SER A 47 -28.34 17.40 24.61
N LYS A 48 -27.57 17.22 23.55
CA LYS A 48 -28.01 17.38 22.16
C LYS A 48 -29.07 16.32 21.77
N LEU A 49 -28.86 15.06 22.15
CA LEU A 49 -29.84 14.01 21.91
C LEU A 49 -31.13 14.26 22.71
N GLN A 50 -31.03 14.67 23.97
CA GLN A 50 -32.19 15.00 24.77
C GLN A 50 -32.98 16.18 24.19
N ALA A 51 -32.29 17.23 23.69
CA ALA A 51 -32.94 18.37 23.02
C ALA A 51 -33.65 17.94 21.72
N ALA A 52 -33.09 16.95 21.01
CA ALA A 52 -33.66 16.45 19.78
C ALA A 52 -34.96 15.67 19.97
N THR A 53 -35.26 15.17 21.19
CA THR A 53 -36.54 14.50 21.49
C THR A 53 -37.73 15.45 21.63
N GLY A 54 -37.46 16.74 21.86
CA GLY A 54 -38.51 17.72 22.18
C GLY A 54 -39.06 17.58 23.60
N SER A 55 -40.15 18.29 23.90
CA SER A 55 -40.75 18.34 25.23
C SER A 55 -41.58 17.10 25.61
N ASN A 56 -41.97 16.29 24.65
CA ASN A 56 -42.91 15.19 24.85
C ASN A 56 -42.23 13.85 25.16
N TYR A 57 -40.89 13.78 24.97
CA TYR A 57 -40.11 12.57 25.17
C TYR A 57 -38.88 12.86 26.03
N GLN A 58 -38.48 11.88 26.81
CA GLN A 58 -37.29 11.96 27.66
C GLN A 58 -36.42 10.72 27.43
N LEU A 59 -35.13 10.89 27.19
CA LEU A 59 -34.14 9.84 27.21
C LEU A 59 -33.65 9.66 28.65
N THR A 60 -33.65 8.45 29.14
CA THR A 60 -33.06 8.15 30.44
C THR A 60 -31.52 8.24 30.36
N THR A 61 -30.89 8.48 31.50
CA THR A 61 -29.41 8.46 31.58
C THR A 61 -28.86 7.11 31.11
N GLU A 62 -29.51 6.03 31.50
CA GLU A 62 -29.13 4.67 31.07
C GLU A 62 -29.21 4.50 29.53
N ALA A 63 -30.22 5.07 28.88
CA ALA A 63 -30.38 5.02 27.44
C ALA A 63 -29.28 5.83 26.73
N LEU A 64 -28.94 7.00 27.27
CA LEU A 64 -27.87 7.87 26.76
C LEU A 64 -26.48 7.23 26.93
N ASP A 65 -26.24 6.55 28.07
CA ASP A 65 -24.94 5.91 28.34
C ASP A 65 -24.71 4.66 27.46
N LYS A 66 -25.74 4.09 26.89
CA LYS A 66 -25.68 2.97 25.93
C LYS A 66 -25.37 3.44 24.50
N VAL A 67 -25.43 4.74 24.19
CA VAL A 67 -25.14 5.25 22.87
C VAL A 67 -23.63 5.25 22.66
N SER A 68 -23.18 4.31 21.86
CA SER A 68 -21.79 4.12 21.51
C SER A 68 -21.66 3.68 20.06
N GLY A 69 -20.48 3.83 19.52
CA GLY A 69 -20.18 3.42 18.16
C GLY A 69 -18.69 3.27 17.92
N SER A 70 -18.32 3.13 16.67
CA SER A 70 -16.91 3.05 16.29
C SER A 70 -16.60 3.92 15.08
N ILE A 71 -15.41 4.48 15.10
CA ILE A 71 -14.78 5.18 13.99
C ILE A 71 -13.66 4.28 13.48
N THR A 72 -13.65 3.98 12.18
CA THR A 72 -12.58 3.19 11.58
C THR A 72 -11.74 4.10 10.68
N ILE A 73 -10.43 4.16 10.95
CA ILE A 73 -9.45 4.75 10.05
C ILE A 73 -8.88 3.62 9.22
N THR A 74 -9.10 3.67 7.92
CA THR A 74 -8.59 2.68 6.96
C THR A 74 -7.26 3.13 6.37
N PRO A 75 -6.39 2.20 5.94
CA PRO A 75 -5.16 2.56 5.27
C PRO A 75 -5.40 3.42 4.02
N ALA A 76 -4.55 4.40 3.81
CA ALA A 76 -4.50 5.12 2.55
C ALA A 76 -3.94 4.22 1.43
N GLY A 77 -4.28 4.52 0.18
CA GLY A 77 -3.74 3.79 -0.97
C GLY A 77 -2.27 4.16 -1.22
N ALA A 78 -1.47 3.17 -1.60
CA ALA A 78 -0.16 3.35 -2.19
C ALA A 78 -0.14 2.77 -3.60
N ILE A 79 0.79 3.21 -4.45
CA ILE A 79 0.96 2.71 -5.82
C ILE A 79 2.37 2.17 -5.96
N ALA A 80 2.52 1.03 -6.63
CA ALA A 80 3.82 0.48 -6.96
C ALA A 80 3.92 0.17 -8.46
N THR A 81 5.09 0.44 -9.06
CA THR A 81 5.41 0.14 -10.46
C THR A 81 6.78 -0.50 -10.54
N GLY A 82 6.98 -1.39 -11.52
CA GLY A 82 8.29 -1.97 -11.81
C GLY A 82 9.12 -1.04 -12.69
N LYS A 83 10.44 -1.14 -12.59
CA LYS A 83 11.40 -0.39 -13.37
C LYS A 83 12.27 -1.33 -14.19
N ASP A 84 12.44 -1.03 -15.48
CA ASP A 84 13.32 -1.80 -16.35
C ASP A 84 14.78 -1.69 -15.90
N ALA A 85 15.53 -2.78 -16.07
CA ALA A 85 16.94 -2.88 -15.77
C ALA A 85 17.71 -3.40 -16.99
N HIS A 86 19.00 -3.09 -17.08
CA HIS A 86 19.86 -3.59 -18.14
C HIS A 86 21.29 -3.80 -17.64
N PHE A 87 21.99 -4.79 -18.21
CA PHE A 87 23.41 -5.01 -18.00
C PHE A 87 24.03 -5.70 -19.22
N GLU A 88 25.36 -5.63 -19.32
CA GLU A 88 26.11 -6.28 -20.39
C GLU A 88 26.34 -7.76 -20.08
N TYR A 89 26.27 -8.60 -21.10
CA TYR A 89 26.52 -10.04 -21.01
C TYR A 89 27.91 -10.33 -20.44
N ASP A 90 27.98 -11.14 -19.38
CA ASP A 90 29.21 -11.56 -18.71
C ASP A 90 29.42 -13.10 -18.72
N GLY A 91 28.55 -13.84 -19.40
CA GLY A 91 28.59 -15.28 -19.54
C GLY A 91 28.18 -16.10 -18.32
N LYS A 92 27.71 -15.46 -17.23
CA LYS A 92 27.41 -16.14 -15.96
C LYS A 92 26.24 -15.59 -15.17
N THR A 93 26.01 -14.26 -15.19
CA THR A 93 24.96 -13.61 -14.41
C THR A 93 23.61 -13.84 -15.07
N LYS A 94 22.69 -14.47 -14.35
CA LYS A 94 21.30 -14.62 -14.80
C LYS A 94 20.56 -13.29 -14.77
N ALA A 95 19.51 -13.19 -15.59
CA ALA A 95 18.66 -12.01 -15.61
C ALA A 95 18.09 -11.67 -14.22
N SER A 96 17.64 -12.67 -13.44
CA SER A 96 17.14 -12.46 -12.07
C SER A 96 18.19 -11.95 -11.09
N GLU A 97 19.48 -12.14 -11.35
CA GLU A 97 20.60 -11.74 -10.51
C GLU A 97 21.17 -10.36 -10.90
N ALA A 98 20.57 -9.71 -11.91
CA ALA A 98 20.97 -8.38 -12.36
C ALA A 98 20.92 -7.37 -11.22
N LYS A 99 21.90 -6.47 -11.20
CA LYS A 99 21.91 -5.36 -10.25
C LYS A 99 21.04 -4.21 -10.76
N GLY A 100 20.44 -3.46 -9.84
CA GLY A 100 19.66 -2.27 -10.19
C GLY A 100 18.21 -2.55 -10.59
N ILE A 101 17.71 -3.79 -10.39
CA ILE A 101 16.28 -4.06 -10.51
C ILE A 101 15.57 -3.34 -9.37
N GLN A 102 14.60 -2.51 -9.70
CA GLN A 102 13.91 -1.66 -8.73
C GLN A 102 12.40 -1.64 -8.97
N ALA A 103 11.66 -1.41 -7.90
CA ALA A 103 10.28 -0.93 -7.95
C ALA A 103 10.24 0.54 -7.50
N ILE A 104 9.32 1.30 -8.05
CA ILE A 104 8.97 2.64 -7.59
C ILE A 104 7.73 2.52 -6.74
N LEU A 105 7.81 2.92 -5.49
CA LEU A 105 6.70 2.98 -4.55
C LEU A 105 6.30 4.44 -4.35
N THR A 106 5.05 4.79 -4.66
CA THR A 106 4.49 6.13 -4.45
C THR A 106 3.56 6.11 -3.26
N ILE A 107 3.88 6.92 -2.26
CA ILE A 107 3.11 7.11 -1.02
C ILE A 107 2.86 8.62 -0.86
N ASP A 108 1.60 9.01 -0.76
CA ASP A 108 1.19 10.43 -0.62
C ASP A 108 1.84 11.36 -1.66
N GLY A 109 1.98 10.85 -2.89
CA GLY A 109 2.60 11.56 -4.01
C GLY A 109 4.13 11.60 -3.98
N THR A 110 4.77 10.98 -2.99
CA THR A 110 6.23 10.88 -2.89
C THR A 110 6.71 9.53 -3.42
N GLU A 111 7.64 9.55 -4.38
CA GLU A 111 8.23 8.36 -4.97
C GLU A 111 9.46 7.90 -4.19
N LYS A 112 9.56 6.59 -4.00
CA LYS A 112 10.70 5.91 -3.39
C LYS A 112 11.13 4.72 -4.25
N ASN A 113 12.41 4.67 -4.63
CA ASN A 113 12.98 3.52 -5.31
C ASN A 113 13.29 2.41 -4.28
N ILE A 114 12.83 1.20 -4.56
CA ILE A 114 13.03 0.01 -3.75
C ILE A 114 13.84 -1.00 -4.55
N ASP A 115 15.06 -1.29 -4.11
CA ASP A 115 15.90 -2.31 -4.74
C ASP A 115 15.27 -3.69 -4.58
N LEU A 116 15.19 -4.43 -5.67
CA LEU A 116 14.71 -5.80 -5.71
C LEU A 116 15.89 -6.77 -5.93
N THR A 117 15.88 -7.86 -5.18
CA THR A 117 16.83 -8.96 -5.32
C THR A 117 16.22 -10.12 -6.12
N SER A 118 17.03 -11.10 -6.49
CA SER A 118 16.54 -12.32 -7.16
C SER A 118 15.45 -13.06 -6.38
N GLY A 119 15.43 -12.96 -5.05
CA GLY A 119 14.36 -13.53 -4.21
C GLY A 119 13.05 -12.73 -4.24
N ASP A 120 13.11 -11.44 -4.61
CA ASP A 120 11.97 -10.54 -4.65
C ASP A 120 11.19 -10.61 -5.98
N ILE A 121 11.75 -11.25 -7.00
CA ILE A 121 11.18 -11.33 -8.35
C ILE A 121 11.08 -12.76 -8.85
N VAL A 122 10.23 -12.97 -9.84
CA VAL A 122 10.15 -14.17 -10.66
C VAL A 122 10.38 -13.77 -12.11
N VAL A 123 11.40 -14.32 -12.74
CA VAL A 123 11.73 -14.10 -14.15
C VAL A 123 11.31 -15.35 -14.92
N ALA A 124 10.51 -15.19 -15.96
CA ALA A 124 10.17 -16.28 -16.86
C ALA A 124 11.39 -16.58 -17.73
N ASP A 125 11.69 -17.89 -17.90
CA ASP A 125 12.82 -18.37 -18.71
C ASP A 125 14.17 -17.73 -18.33
N ASP A 126 14.41 -17.60 -17.01
CA ASP A 126 15.58 -16.95 -16.43
C ASP A 126 16.89 -17.51 -16.98
N GLY A 127 17.59 -16.73 -17.78
CA GLY A 127 18.79 -17.13 -18.50
C GLY A 127 19.94 -16.14 -18.34
N VAL A 128 21.08 -16.52 -18.95
CA VAL A 128 22.33 -15.71 -18.96
C VAL A 128 22.57 -15.06 -20.34
N ASP A 129 21.89 -15.52 -21.39
CA ASP A 129 22.14 -15.06 -22.75
C ASP A 129 21.65 -13.63 -22.99
N ALA A 130 22.24 -12.96 -23.98
CA ALA A 130 21.77 -11.64 -24.39
C ALA A 130 20.30 -11.72 -24.88
N GLY A 131 19.44 -10.85 -24.33
CA GLY A 131 18.01 -10.88 -24.61
C GLY A 131 17.22 -10.03 -23.65
N GLN A 132 15.89 -10.17 -23.72
CA GLN A 132 14.95 -9.51 -22.84
C GLN A 132 14.19 -10.52 -21.98
N TYR A 133 14.15 -10.28 -20.68
CA TYR A 133 13.57 -11.14 -19.68
C TYR A 133 12.54 -10.37 -18.87
N GLY A 134 11.28 -10.74 -18.99
CA GLY A 134 10.20 -10.16 -18.21
C GLY A 134 10.24 -10.63 -16.75
N TYR A 135 10.04 -9.74 -15.82
CA TYR A 135 9.91 -10.10 -14.41
C TYR A 135 8.59 -9.61 -13.80
N LYS A 136 8.19 -10.27 -12.73
CA LYS A 136 7.11 -9.88 -11.83
C LYS A 136 7.56 -10.10 -10.38
N LEU A 137 6.84 -9.51 -9.42
CA LEU A 137 7.13 -9.76 -8.01
C LEU A 137 6.87 -11.22 -7.61
N SER A 138 7.78 -11.76 -6.82
CA SER A 138 7.53 -12.95 -5.99
C SER A 138 6.66 -12.57 -4.79
N ASP A 139 6.21 -13.55 -4.01
CA ASP A 139 5.48 -13.27 -2.77
C ASP A 139 6.38 -12.54 -1.74
N THR A 140 7.69 -12.83 -1.73
CA THR A 140 8.66 -12.09 -0.93
C THR A 140 8.76 -10.63 -1.35
N GLY A 141 8.83 -10.36 -2.67
CA GLY A 141 8.86 -8.99 -3.19
C GLY A 141 7.58 -8.20 -2.88
N LYS A 142 6.41 -8.84 -2.98
CA LYS A 142 5.13 -8.23 -2.57
C LYS A 142 5.12 -7.86 -1.09
N ALA A 143 5.55 -8.80 -0.23
CA ALA A 143 5.64 -8.55 1.22
C ALA A 143 6.63 -7.43 1.54
N LYS A 144 7.77 -7.36 0.84
CA LYS A 144 8.75 -6.29 0.96
C LYS A 144 8.16 -4.92 0.63
N LEU A 145 7.46 -4.77 -0.49
CA LEU A 145 6.84 -3.50 -0.86
C LEU A 145 5.76 -3.08 0.15
N GLN A 146 4.92 -4.01 0.59
CA GLN A 146 3.92 -3.73 1.63
C GLN A 146 4.57 -3.32 2.95
N SER A 147 5.67 -3.96 3.34
CA SER A 147 6.42 -3.59 4.55
C SER A 147 6.99 -2.17 4.47
N VAL A 148 7.47 -1.76 3.29
CA VAL A 148 7.98 -0.39 3.05
C VAL A 148 6.85 0.64 3.02
N ALA A 149 5.67 0.28 2.51
CA ALA A 149 4.48 1.13 2.55
C ALA A 149 4.01 1.39 4.00
N GLY A 150 4.25 0.43 4.90
CA GLY A 150 3.87 0.54 6.31
C GLY A 150 2.40 0.14 6.53
N ASN A 151 1.97 0.27 7.80
CA ASN A 151 0.62 -0.13 8.20
C ASN A 151 -0.45 0.90 7.83
N ASP A 152 -0.05 2.15 7.65
CA ASP A 152 -0.96 3.25 7.33
C ASP A 152 -1.27 3.38 5.83
N HIS A 153 -0.57 2.57 4.99
CA HIS A 153 -0.78 2.52 3.56
C HIS A 153 -0.95 1.07 3.09
N GLN A 154 -1.79 0.87 2.10
CA GLN A 154 -2.07 -0.44 1.55
C GLN A 154 -1.83 -0.48 0.05
N LEU A 155 -1.02 -1.46 -0.38
CA LEU A 155 -0.92 -1.91 -1.76
C LEU A 155 -1.94 -3.04 -1.96
N THR A 156 -2.85 -2.88 -2.90
CA THR A 156 -3.79 -3.95 -3.23
C THR A 156 -3.09 -5.10 -3.96
N ALA A 157 -3.70 -6.27 -3.98
CA ALA A 157 -3.18 -7.40 -4.76
C ALA A 157 -3.04 -7.05 -6.25
N ASP A 158 -3.98 -6.25 -6.78
CA ASP A 158 -3.96 -5.78 -8.16
C ASP A 158 -2.82 -4.79 -8.42
N ASP A 159 -2.51 -3.90 -7.47
CA ASP A 159 -1.37 -2.98 -7.60
C ASP A 159 -0.05 -3.73 -7.57
N LEU A 160 0.09 -4.70 -6.68
CA LEU A 160 1.28 -5.55 -6.60
C LEU A 160 1.45 -6.44 -7.84
N ALA A 161 0.35 -6.90 -8.45
CA ALA A 161 0.39 -7.69 -9.68
C ALA A 161 0.86 -6.88 -10.90
N LYS A 162 0.67 -5.56 -10.89
CA LYS A 162 1.12 -4.64 -11.96
C LYS A 162 2.61 -4.29 -11.87
N VAL A 163 3.29 -4.65 -10.78
CA VAL A 163 4.74 -4.42 -10.64
C VAL A 163 5.49 -5.44 -11.49
N THR A 164 5.75 -5.05 -12.71
CA THR A 164 6.46 -5.83 -13.74
C THR A 164 7.49 -4.94 -14.41
N GLY A 165 8.49 -5.52 -15.05
CA GLY A 165 9.47 -4.80 -15.85
C GLY A 165 10.25 -5.77 -16.73
N ILE A 166 11.18 -5.22 -17.50
CA ILE A 166 12.04 -5.95 -18.42
C ILE A 166 13.49 -5.79 -17.97
N ILE A 167 14.19 -6.91 -17.90
CA ILE A 167 15.64 -6.96 -17.71
C ILE A 167 16.24 -7.25 -19.08
N THR A 168 17.09 -6.33 -19.57
CA THR A 168 17.76 -6.49 -20.85
C THR A 168 19.22 -6.83 -20.64
N ILE A 169 19.66 -8.00 -21.15
CA ILE A 169 21.07 -8.36 -21.25
C ILE A 169 21.56 -7.96 -22.65
N THR A 170 22.47 -6.99 -22.71
CA THR A 170 23.05 -6.55 -23.98
C THR A 170 24.25 -7.42 -24.35
N PRO A 171 24.51 -7.67 -25.66
CA PRO A 171 25.70 -8.39 -26.07
C PRO A 171 26.98 -7.69 -25.63
N ALA A 172 27.96 -8.48 -25.15
CA ALA A 172 29.31 -7.97 -24.90
C ALA A 172 30.05 -7.72 -26.22
N VAL A 173 30.98 -6.78 -26.18
CA VAL A 173 31.85 -6.47 -27.36
C VAL A 173 32.90 -7.55 -27.52
N ALA A 174 32.93 -8.20 -28.68
CA ALA A 174 33.99 -9.13 -29.06
C ALA A 174 35.06 -8.40 -29.89
N THR A 175 36.32 -8.78 -29.71
CA THR A 175 37.43 -8.31 -30.52
C THR A 175 38.01 -9.46 -31.35
N ALA A 176 38.42 -9.18 -32.57
CA ALA A 176 39.11 -10.15 -33.42
C ALA A 176 40.50 -9.61 -33.78
N ALA A 177 41.49 -10.49 -33.76
CA ALA A 177 42.84 -10.20 -34.21
C ALA A 177 43.30 -11.31 -35.14
N SER A 178 44.04 -10.94 -36.20
CA SER A 178 44.72 -11.89 -37.04
C SER A 178 46.15 -12.11 -36.54
N ASN A 179 46.61 -13.34 -36.63
CA ASN A 179 48.02 -13.65 -36.39
C ASN A 179 48.76 -13.72 -37.73
N ASP A 180 49.91 -13.03 -37.82
CA ASP A 180 50.81 -13.13 -38.95
C ASP A 180 51.50 -14.49 -38.87
N VAL A 181 51.50 -15.20 -40.01
CA VAL A 181 52.23 -16.42 -40.18
C VAL A 181 53.36 -16.20 -41.21
N SER A 182 54.58 -16.49 -40.82
CA SER A 182 55.73 -16.48 -41.72
C SER A 182 56.24 -17.91 -41.94
N PHE A 183 56.60 -18.24 -43.14
CA PHE A 183 57.27 -19.49 -43.48
C PHE A 183 58.48 -19.21 -44.35
N GLU A 184 59.53 -19.98 -44.18
CA GLU A 184 60.71 -19.92 -45.06
C GLU A 184 60.41 -20.61 -46.41
N TYR A 185 60.92 -20.04 -47.46
CA TYR A 185 60.89 -20.63 -48.79
C TYR A 185 62.04 -21.63 -48.91
N ASP A 186 61.78 -22.89 -49.31
CA ASP A 186 62.78 -23.91 -49.61
C ASP A 186 63.34 -23.75 -51.01
#